data_ed153105e912e2a300f434fc55bbb13b
#
_entry.id   ed153105e912e2a300f434fc55bbb13b
#
_cell.length_a   1.000
_cell.length_b   1.000
_cell.length_c   1.000
_cell.angle_alpha   90.00
_cell.angle_beta   90.00
_cell.angle_gamma   90.00
#
_symmetry.space_group_name_H-M   'P 1'
#
loop_
_entity.id
_entity.type
_entity.pdbx_description
1 polymer ?
#
loop_
_entity_poly.entity_id
_entity_poly.type
_entity_poly.pdbx_seq_one_letter_code
_entity_poly.pdbx_strand_id
1 'polypeptide(L)'
;MTETEIKEIVQKQRSFFYTGATLPVEKRLDALKKLKTCIQKYEPLINEALKRDLGKSNFESYMCEVGLVLSELSYMIRHTPSYAKEKTVLTPLAQFASRSYKKPSPYGVVLVMSPWNYPFLLTIDPLIDAIAAGNTVVLKPSAYSPHTSRVIETIITECFDPQYVAVVNGGRAENNTLLNEHFDYIFFTGSQHVGREVMAKASVHLTPVTLELGGKSPCIVEKSANLKLTARRIVFGKYLNCGQTCVAPDYIYCDREIKDELIRQIQKQIRKQFGSTPLNNKNYGKIINEKHFTRICNLIDPSKVVCGGDNNPGALQIAPTVMDNVTFGDAVMQEEIFGPVLPVLTYDSLDEAIERVNSMAHPLALYIFTSDKEAAEKVTSHCGFGGGCVNDTIIHLATSEMGFGGFGESGMGSYHGKDGFHTFSHYKSIVDKKTWLDLPMRYQPYRKIYEKLLRKFLK
;
A
#
# COMPACT_ATOMS: atom_id res chain seq x y z
N MET A 1 5.08 -26.16 1.65
CA MET A 1 4.04 -26.58 2.62
C MET A 1 2.96 -27.32 1.86
N THR A 2 2.44 -28.43 2.37
CA THR A 2 1.36 -29.19 1.71
C THR A 2 0.01 -28.50 1.84
N GLU A 3 -0.94 -28.86 0.99
CA GLU A 3 -2.32 -28.35 1.07
C GLU A 3 -2.96 -28.66 2.43
N THR A 4 -2.73 -29.88 2.94
CA THR A 4 -3.25 -30.29 4.26
C THR A 4 -2.71 -29.44 5.40
N GLU A 5 -1.41 -29.14 5.42
CA GLU A 5 -0.79 -28.30 6.44
C GLU A 5 -1.35 -26.87 6.41
N ILE A 6 -1.59 -26.32 5.21
CA ILE A 6 -2.19 -24.98 5.07
C ILE A 6 -3.62 -24.98 5.62
N LYS A 7 -4.44 -25.96 5.29
CA LYS A 7 -5.82 -26.10 5.81
C LYS A 7 -5.84 -26.21 7.34
N GLU A 8 -4.93 -27.01 7.91
CA GLU A 8 -4.80 -27.14 9.36
C GLU A 8 -4.43 -25.83 10.05
N ILE A 9 -3.53 -25.03 9.45
CA ILE A 9 -3.17 -23.71 9.97
C ILE A 9 -4.41 -22.80 10.03
N VAL A 10 -5.14 -22.68 8.93
CA VAL A 10 -6.34 -21.84 8.85
C VAL A 10 -7.39 -22.29 9.87
N GLN A 11 -7.61 -23.60 10.02
CA GLN A 11 -8.56 -24.14 10.96
C GLN A 11 -8.13 -23.90 12.42
N LYS A 12 -6.85 -24.07 12.77
CA LYS A 12 -6.29 -23.78 14.10
C LYS A 12 -6.45 -22.30 14.44
N GLN A 13 -6.17 -21.40 13.48
CA GLN A 13 -6.36 -19.95 13.67
C GLN A 13 -7.83 -19.62 13.91
N ARG A 14 -8.75 -20.21 13.17
CA ARG A 14 -10.18 -20.01 13.35
C ARG A 14 -10.65 -20.48 14.73
N SER A 15 -10.21 -21.66 15.16
CA SER A 15 -10.51 -22.19 16.48
C SER A 15 -9.96 -21.28 17.59
N PHE A 16 -8.71 -20.81 17.45
CA PHE A 16 -8.09 -19.88 18.40
C PHE A 16 -8.80 -18.53 18.44
N PHE A 17 -9.18 -17.98 17.29
CA PHE A 17 -9.94 -16.73 17.24
C PHE A 17 -11.26 -16.83 18.01
N TYR A 18 -11.99 -17.94 17.88
CA TYR A 18 -13.27 -18.14 18.60
C TYR A 18 -13.12 -18.31 20.13
N THR A 19 -11.92 -18.53 20.64
CA THR A 19 -11.68 -18.48 22.10
C THR A 19 -11.79 -17.05 22.65
N GLY A 20 -11.73 -16.03 21.79
CA GLY A 20 -11.70 -14.63 22.18
C GLY A 20 -10.36 -14.16 22.73
N ALA A 21 -9.30 -14.97 22.63
CA ALA A 21 -7.97 -14.66 23.18
C ALA A 21 -7.33 -13.38 22.59
N THR A 22 -7.70 -12.99 21.37
CA THR A 22 -7.20 -11.79 20.68
C THR A 22 -8.03 -10.52 20.98
N LEU A 23 -9.18 -10.65 21.66
CA LEU A 23 -10.09 -9.53 21.89
C LEU A 23 -9.59 -8.51 22.93
N PRO A 24 -8.93 -8.89 24.05
CA PRO A 24 -8.41 -7.92 25.01
C PRO A 24 -7.33 -7.03 24.37
N VAL A 25 -7.46 -5.71 24.56
CA VAL A 25 -6.53 -4.71 23.96
C VAL A 25 -5.11 -4.91 24.48
N GLU A 26 -4.96 -5.25 25.76
CA GLU A 26 -3.67 -5.50 26.40
C GLU A 26 -2.90 -6.63 25.69
N LYS A 27 -3.59 -7.71 25.30
CA LYS A 27 -2.98 -8.82 24.55
C LYS A 27 -2.47 -8.40 23.16
N ARG A 28 -3.23 -7.52 22.49
CA ARG A 28 -2.81 -6.95 21.21
C ARG A 28 -1.58 -6.06 21.36
N LEU A 29 -1.56 -5.20 22.40
CA LEU A 29 -0.42 -4.35 22.72
C LEU A 29 0.84 -5.17 23.07
N ASP A 30 0.69 -6.24 23.85
CA ASP A 30 1.79 -7.14 24.18
C ASP A 30 2.35 -7.82 22.92
N ALA A 31 1.47 -8.26 22.02
CA ALA A 31 1.86 -8.83 20.72
C ALA A 31 2.65 -7.83 19.86
N LEU A 32 2.17 -6.59 19.72
CA LEU A 32 2.85 -5.53 18.96
C LEU A 32 4.20 -5.14 19.58
N LYS A 33 4.29 -5.04 20.90
CA LYS A 33 5.56 -4.77 21.62
C LYS A 33 6.58 -5.90 21.41
N LYS A 34 6.12 -7.15 21.49
CA LYS A 34 6.98 -8.30 21.25
C LYS A 34 7.51 -8.32 19.83
N LEU A 35 6.65 -8.06 18.84
CA LEU A 35 7.04 -7.94 17.44
C LEU A 35 8.07 -6.83 17.24
N LYS A 36 7.87 -5.65 17.85
CA LYS A 36 8.83 -4.53 17.81
C LYS A 36 10.20 -4.93 18.33
N THR A 37 10.26 -5.60 19.48
CA THR A 37 11.51 -6.06 20.08
C THR A 37 12.22 -7.08 19.22
N CYS A 38 11.47 -8.02 18.62
CA CYS A 38 12.04 -9.02 17.71
C CYS A 38 12.59 -8.36 16.43
N ILE A 39 11.89 -7.41 15.84
CA ILE A 39 12.38 -6.69 14.65
C ILE A 39 13.67 -5.96 14.95
N GLN A 40 13.77 -5.26 16.09
CA GLN A 40 14.99 -4.58 16.51
C GLN A 40 16.17 -5.57 16.72
N LYS A 41 15.90 -6.74 17.30
CA LYS A 41 16.88 -7.81 17.48
C LYS A 41 17.41 -8.35 16.14
N TYR A 42 16.51 -8.52 15.17
CA TYR A 42 16.81 -9.13 13.86
C TYR A 42 17.14 -8.13 12.75
N GLU A 43 17.25 -6.82 13.04
CA GLU A 43 17.56 -5.78 12.05
C GLU A 43 18.79 -6.12 11.17
N PRO A 44 19.91 -6.62 11.71
CA PRO A 44 21.07 -6.99 10.88
C PRO A 44 20.76 -8.09 9.87
N LEU A 45 19.93 -9.09 10.23
CA LEU A 45 19.51 -10.17 9.33
C LEU A 45 18.51 -9.68 8.28
N ILE A 46 17.62 -8.77 8.64
CA ILE A 46 16.69 -8.13 7.69
C ILE A 46 17.50 -7.36 6.63
N ASN A 47 18.46 -6.55 7.04
CA ASN A 47 19.33 -5.78 6.14
C ASN A 47 20.12 -6.70 5.18
N GLU A 48 20.68 -7.80 5.69
CA GLU A 48 21.41 -8.75 4.85
C GLU A 48 20.48 -9.46 3.85
N ALA A 49 19.25 -9.81 4.26
CA ALA A 49 18.27 -10.44 3.39
C ALA A 49 17.82 -9.48 2.27
N LEU A 50 17.51 -8.23 2.58
CA LEU A 50 17.14 -7.20 1.61
C LEU A 50 18.28 -6.91 0.61
N LYS A 51 19.52 -6.94 1.09
CA LYS A 51 20.70 -6.83 0.23
C LYS A 51 20.82 -8.02 -0.72
N ARG A 52 20.59 -9.24 -0.26
CA ARG A 52 20.63 -10.43 -1.14
C ARG A 52 19.53 -10.43 -2.18
N ASP A 53 18.30 -10.11 -1.79
CA ASP A 53 17.16 -10.14 -2.68
C ASP A 53 17.18 -8.97 -3.69
N LEU A 54 17.39 -7.74 -3.22
CA LEU A 54 17.20 -6.50 -4.01
C LEU A 54 18.46 -5.64 -4.18
N GLY A 55 19.59 -6.02 -3.53
CA GLY A 55 20.80 -5.21 -3.55
C GLY A 55 20.71 -3.93 -2.72
N LYS A 56 19.70 -3.77 -1.87
CA LYS A 56 19.50 -2.57 -1.05
C LYS A 56 20.66 -2.36 -0.09
N SER A 57 21.11 -1.12 0.04
CA SER A 57 22.05 -0.74 1.08
C SER A 57 21.38 -0.77 2.47
N ASN A 58 22.16 -0.88 3.56
CA ASN A 58 21.61 -0.82 4.92
C ASN A 58 20.83 0.47 5.18
N PHE A 59 21.31 1.60 4.62
CA PHE A 59 20.64 2.89 4.74
C PHE A 59 19.26 2.86 4.08
N GLU A 60 19.17 2.37 2.84
CA GLU A 60 17.91 2.25 2.10
C GLU A 60 16.97 1.25 2.76
N SER A 61 17.49 0.10 3.23
CA SER A 61 16.72 -0.91 3.96
C SER A 61 16.07 -0.33 5.21
N TYR A 62 16.83 0.46 6.00
CA TYR A 62 16.28 1.11 7.18
C TYR A 62 15.29 2.20 6.83
N MET A 63 15.65 3.12 5.91
CA MET A 63 14.84 4.26 5.53
C MET A 63 13.47 3.85 4.94
N CYS A 64 13.44 2.77 4.14
CA CYS A 64 12.28 2.42 3.33
C CYS A 64 11.51 1.19 3.85
N GLU A 65 12.06 0.43 4.79
CA GLU A 65 11.41 -0.77 5.32
C GLU A 65 11.45 -0.83 6.85
N VAL A 66 12.60 -1.08 7.46
CA VAL A 66 12.69 -1.32 8.91
C VAL A 66 12.24 -0.11 9.73
N GLY A 67 12.69 1.08 9.36
CA GLY A 67 12.36 2.32 10.06
C GLY A 67 10.87 2.67 9.96
N LEU A 68 10.24 2.45 8.80
CA LEU A 68 8.81 2.68 8.61
C LEU A 68 7.98 1.70 9.45
N VAL A 69 8.31 0.41 9.43
CA VAL A 69 7.67 -0.63 10.28
C VAL A 69 7.79 -0.29 11.77
N LEU A 70 8.96 0.14 12.24
CA LEU A 70 9.15 0.52 13.65
C LEU A 70 8.36 1.79 14.02
N SER A 71 8.18 2.71 13.06
CA SER A 71 7.33 3.88 13.21
C SER A 71 5.86 3.49 13.34
N GLU A 72 5.36 2.65 12.41
CA GLU A 72 3.98 2.15 12.43
C GLU A 72 3.69 1.37 13.72
N LEU A 73 4.57 0.46 14.14
CA LEU A 73 4.46 -0.23 15.43
C LEU A 73 4.35 0.73 16.61
N SER A 74 5.18 1.78 16.63
CA SER A 74 5.16 2.77 17.70
C SER A 74 3.87 3.56 17.74
N TYR A 75 3.38 3.91 16.55
CA TYR A 75 2.10 4.60 16.37
C TYR A 75 0.93 3.72 16.83
N MET A 76 0.85 2.49 16.33
CA MET A 76 -0.26 1.58 16.66
C MET A 76 -0.26 1.14 18.12
N ILE A 77 0.90 0.91 18.76
CA ILE A 77 0.97 0.66 20.20
C ILE A 77 0.34 1.81 21.00
N ARG A 78 0.56 3.05 20.58
CA ARG A 78 0.02 4.25 21.26
C ARG A 78 -1.47 4.41 21.02
N HIS A 79 -1.94 4.17 19.81
CA HIS A 79 -3.29 4.56 19.37
C HIS A 79 -4.33 3.45 19.42
N THR A 80 -3.95 2.17 19.38
CA THR A 80 -4.87 1.02 19.43
C THR A 80 -5.87 1.08 20.61
N PRO A 81 -5.48 1.48 21.85
CA PRO A 81 -6.44 1.61 22.94
C PRO A 81 -7.57 2.61 22.65
N SER A 82 -7.28 3.66 21.88
CA SER A 82 -8.29 4.64 21.48
C SER A 82 -9.18 4.12 20.35
N TYR A 83 -8.58 3.46 19.36
CA TYR A 83 -9.31 2.95 18.20
C TYR A 83 -10.24 1.78 18.56
N ALA A 84 -9.86 0.96 19.54
CA ALA A 84 -10.65 -0.17 20.02
C ALA A 84 -11.88 0.23 20.88
N LYS A 85 -12.00 1.52 21.26
CA LYS A 85 -13.13 1.99 22.07
C LYS A 85 -14.42 2.08 21.26
N GLU A 86 -15.53 1.83 21.96
CA GLU A 86 -16.86 2.13 21.45
C GLU A 86 -17.03 3.63 21.23
N LYS A 87 -17.58 4.01 20.09
CA LYS A 87 -17.90 5.41 19.75
C LYS A 87 -19.39 5.63 19.87
N THR A 88 -19.83 6.34 20.92
CA THR A 88 -21.22 6.77 21.07
C THR A 88 -21.57 7.75 19.94
N VAL A 89 -22.76 7.57 19.37
CA VAL A 89 -23.34 8.43 18.34
C VAL A 89 -24.69 8.98 18.83
N LEU A 90 -25.17 10.02 18.16
CA LEU A 90 -26.48 10.62 18.49
C LEU A 90 -27.58 9.55 18.36
N THR A 91 -28.35 9.37 19.44
CA THR A 91 -29.55 8.52 19.42
C THR A 91 -30.75 9.37 19.05
N PRO A 92 -31.51 9.04 17.99
CA PRO A 92 -32.72 9.76 17.65
C PRO A 92 -33.72 9.80 18.80
N LEU A 93 -34.45 10.92 18.96
CA LEU A 93 -35.42 11.09 20.05
C LEU A 93 -36.53 10.02 20.03
N ALA A 94 -36.91 9.53 18.84
CA ALA A 94 -37.84 8.42 18.67
C ALA A 94 -37.39 7.12 19.31
N GLN A 95 -36.11 6.99 19.61
CA GLN A 95 -35.51 5.85 20.32
C GLN A 95 -35.17 6.18 21.79
N PHE A 96 -35.76 7.27 22.34
CA PHE A 96 -35.50 7.68 23.69
C PHE A 96 -35.61 6.53 24.70
N ALA A 97 -34.82 6.64 25.72
CA ALA A 97 -34.21 5.74 26.66
C ALA A 97 -33.34 4.66 25.99
N SER A 98 -32.48 5.08 25.04
CA SER A 98 -31.45 4.22 24.43
C SER A 98 -30.09 4.94 24.34
N ARG A 99 -29.02 4.14 24.23
CA ARG A 99 -27.68 4.58 23.84
C ARG A 99 -27.31 3.93 22.50
N SER A 100 -26.98 4.71 21.50
CA SER A 100 -26.48 4.22 20.22
C SER A 100 -24.96 4.36 20.15
N TYR A 101 -24.28 3.30 19.69
CA TYR A 101 -22.82 3.33 19.55
C TYR A 101 -22.34 2.39 18.45
N LYS A 102 -21.16 2.73 17.90
CA LYS A 102 -20.40 1.87 17.00
C LYS A 102 -19.30 1.16 17.80
N LYS A 103 -19.17 -0.15 17.62
CA LYS A 103 -18.18 -0.99 18.30
C LYS A 103 -17.30 -1.66 17.24
N PRO A 104 -15.96 -1.41 17.22
CA PRO A 104 -15.06 -2.14 16.34
C PRO A 104 -14.99 -3.60 16.77
N SER A 105 -14.90 -4.49 15.81
CA SER A 105 -14.80 -5.93 15.99
C SER A 105 -13.86 -6.48 14.93
N PRO A 106 -12.88 -7.33 15.26
CA PRO A 106 -12.06 -7.99 14.25
C PRO A 106 -12.92 -8.82 13.30
N TYR A 107 -12.47 -8.99 12.08
CA TYR A 107 -13.11 -9.89 11.11
C TYR A 107 -12.99 -11.36 11.53
N GLY A 108 -11.75 -11.80 11.85
CA GLY A 108 -11.48 -13.20 12.18
C GLY A 108 -10.10 -13.64 11.74
N VAL A 109 -10.03 -14.59 10.82
CA VAL A 109 -8.80 -15.07 10.21
C VAL A 109 -8.51 -14.28 8.95
N VAL A 110 -7.38 -13.59 8.93
CA VAL A 110 -6.97 -12.68 7.84
C VAL A 110 -5.83 -13.29 7.04
N LEU A 111 -5.90 -13.19 5.72
CA LEU A 111 -4.79 -13.50 4.82
C LEU A 111 -4.12 -12.20 4.38
N VAL A 112 -2.79 -12.10 4.57
CA VAL A 112 -1.95 -11.02 4.03
C VAL A 112 -1.01 -11.60 2.98
N MET A 113 -1.19 -11.21 1.72
CA MET A 113 -0.33 -11.61 0.60
C MET A 113 0.50 -10.41 0.16
N SER A 114 1.82 -10.51 0.28
CA SER A 114 2.73 -9.38 0.06
C SER A 114 3.65 -9.56 -1.15
N PRO A 115 4.09 -8.45 -1.78
CA PRO A 115 4.95 -8.44 -2.94
C PRO A 115 6.43 -8.55 -2.57
N TRP A 116 7.28 -8.46 -3.57
CA TRP A 116 8.73 -8.65 -3.47
C TRP A 116 9.56 -7.36 -3.46
N ASN A 117 8.97 -6.21 -3.75
CA ASN A 117 9.71 -4.96 -3.95
C ASN A 117 10.08 -4.23 -2.65
N TYR A 118 9.22 -4.27 -1.65
CA TYR A 118 9.45 -3.89 -0.25
C TYR A 118 8.96 -5.04 0.63
N PRO A 119 9.64 -6.20 0.58
CA PRO A 119 9.08 -7.45 1.08
C PRO A 119 8.91 -7.47 2.59
N PHE A 120 9.75 -6.77 3.33
CA PHE A 120 9.63 -6.67 4.78
C PHE A 120 8.51 -5.71 5.18
N LEU A 121 8.54 -4.48 4.69
CA LEU A 121 7.54 -3.45 4.97
C LEU A 121 6.13 -3.93 4.63
N LEU A 122 5.92 -4.33 3.37
CA LEU A 122 4.59 -4.68 2.86
C LEU A 122 4.04 -6.03 3.38
N THR A 123 4.84 -6.78 4.13
CA THR A 123 4.35 -7.94 4.90
C THR A 123 4.00 -7.55 6.33
N ILE A 124 4.83 -6.72 6.96
CA ILE A 124 4.72 -6.46 8.41
C ILE A 124 3.73 -5.33 8.73
N ASP A 125 3.62 -4.29 7.90
CA ASP A 125 2.68 -3.20 8.17
C ASP A 125 1.21 -3.68 8.20
N PRO A 126 0.70 -4.44 7.19
CA PRO A 126 -0.64 -4.98 7.30
C PRO A 126 -0.83 -5.97 8.45
N LEU A 127 0.22 -6.70 8.85
CA LEU A 127 0.19 -7.54 10.04
C LEU A 127 0.00 -6.73 11.32
N ILE A 128 0.69 -5.59 11.44
CA ILE A 128 0.56 -4.69 12.60
C ILE A 128 -0.89 -4.23 12.75
N ASP A 129 -1.50 -3.78 11.66
CA ASP A 129 -2.88 -3.31 11.64
C ASP A 129 -3.88 -4.41 11.96
N ALA A 130 -3.67 -5.60 11.41
CA ALA A 130 -4.53 -6.77 11.66
C ALA A 130 -4.46 -7.24 13.13
N ILE A 131 -3.26 -7.27 13.74
CA ILE A 131 -3.07 -7.56 15.17
C ILE A 131 -3.74 -6.49 16.03
N ALA A 132 -3.53 -5.21 15.72
CA ALA A 132 -4.12 -4.09 16.45
C ALA A 132 -5.65 -4.16 16.44
N ALA A 133 -6.25 -4.57 15.32
CA ALA A 133 -7.68 -4.79 15.21
C ALA A 133 -8.19 -6.04 15.98
N GLY A 134 -7.30 -7.02 16.26
CA GLY A 134 -7.60 -8.23 17.03
C GLY A 134 -7.86 -9.48 16.22
N ASN A 135 -7.36 -9.54 14.99
CA ASN A 135 -7.46 -10.70 14.10
C ASN A 135 -6.36 -11.75 14.38
N THR A 136 -6.55 -12.96 13.89
CA THR A 136 -5.48 -13.91 13.60
C THR A 136 -5.02 -13.75 12.17
N VAL A 137 -3.75 -14.05 11.85
CA VAL A 137 -3.19 -13.70 10.55
C VAL A 137 -2.37 -14.83 9.93
N VAL A 138 -2.64 -15.12 8.68
CA VAL A 138 -1.77 -15.93 7.82
C VAL A 138 -1.01 -14.99 6.88
N LEU A 139 0.32 -15.00 6.94
CA LEU A 139 1.20 -14.24 6.07
C LEU A 139 1.66 -15.10 4.90
N LYS A 140 1.60 -14.54 3.71
CA LYS A 140 2.12 -15.15 2.48
C LYS A 140 3.13 -14.20 1.81
N PRO A 141 4.39 -14.18 2.28
CA PRO A 141 5.46 -13.40 1.64
C PRO A 141 5.75 -13.87 0.23
N SER A 142 6.33 -13.00 -0.59
CA SER A 142 6.65 -13.34 -1.97
C SER A 142 7.75 -14.39 -2.12
N ALA A 143 7.54 -15.36 -3.01
CA ALA A 143 8.57 -16.32 -3.38
C ALA A 143 9.76 -15.68 -4.14
N TYR A 144 9.60 -14.48 -4.69
CA TYR A 144 10.67 -13.76 -5.42
C TYR A 144 11.70 -13.11 -4.49
N SER A 145 11.37 -12.92 -3.20
CA SER A 145 12.27 -12.42 -2.16
C SER A 145 12.53 -13.49 -1.09
N PRO A 146 13.20 -14.61 -1.44
CA PRO A 146 13.28 -15.78 -0.59
C PRO A 146 14.10 -15.56 0.69
N HIS A 147 15.10 -14.68 0.67
CA HIS A 147 15.92 -14.40 1.84
C HIS A 147 15.11 -13.60 2.87
N THR A 148 14.39 -12.57 2.43
CA THR A 148 13.53 -11.76 3.29
C THR A 148 12.36 -12.58 3.84
N SER A 149 11.75 -13.43 3.02
CA SER A 149 10.64 -14.30 3.46
C SER A 149 11.07 -15.26 4.58
N ARG A 150 12.29 -15.81 4.54
CA ARG A 150 12.84 -16.66 5.62
C ARG A 150 13.09 -15.88 6.91
N VAL A 151 13.58 -14.65 6.80
CA VAL A 151 13.80 -13.80 7.99
C VAL A 151 12.46 -13.42 8.62
N ILE A 152 11.45 -13.11 7.82
CA ILE A 152 10.08 -12.88 8.30
C ILE A 152 9.57 -14.12 9.04
N GLU A 153 9.71 -15.32 8.47
CA GLU A 153 9.31 -16.57 9.12
C GLU A 153 10.03 -16.75 10.47
N THR A 154 11.34 -16.50 10.52
CA THR A 154 12.12 -16.59 11.77
C THR A 154 11.58 -15.64 12.84
N ILE A 155 11.33 -14.38 12.49
CA ILE A 155 10.78 -13.36 13.41
C ILE A 155 9.40 -13.77 13.91
N ILE A 156 8.51 -14.18 13.00
CA ILE A 156 7.14 -14.53 13.34
C ILE A 156 7.09 -15.77 14.22
N THR A 157 7.87 -16.80 13.92
CA THR A 157 7.93 -18.03 14.72
C THR A 157 8.49 -17.80 16.13
N GLU A 158 9.43 -16.86 16.30
CA GLU A 158 9.89 -16.45 17.64
C GLU A 158 8.82 -15.64 18.39
N CYS A 159 8.04 -14.82 17.67
CA CYS A 159 7.06 -13.93 18.28
C CYS A 159 5.75 -14.60 18.64
N PHE A 160 5.26 -15.50 17.80
CA PHE A 160 3.87 -15.96 17.85
C PHE A 160 3.74 -17.47 17.70
N ASP A 161 2.71 -18.01 18.34
CA ASP A 161 2.21 -19.35 18.03
C ASP A 161 1.51 -19.32 16.66
N PRO A 162 1.66 -20.35 15.80
CA PRO A 162 1.02 -20.40 14.48
C PRO A 162 -0.52 -20.30 14.50
N GLN A 163 -1.17 -20.64 15.61
CA GLN A 163 -2.61 -20.42 15.76
C GLN A 163 -2.98 -18.94 15.88
N TYR A 164 -2.01 -18.04 16.15
CA TYR A 164 -2.24 -16.59 16.20
C TYR A 164 -1.71 -15.92 14.94
N VAL A 165 -0.41 -16.09 14.60
CA VAL A 165 0.21 -15.60 13.37
C VAL A 165 1.05 -16.70 12.76
N ALA A 166 0.78 -17.05 11.51
CA ALA A 166 1.52 -18.08 10.76
C ALA A 166 2.11 -17.50 9.48
N VAL A 167 3.23 -18.08 9.02
CA VAL A 167 3.83 -17.78 7.72
C VAL A 167 3.72 -18.99 6.81
N VAL A 168 3.20 -18.80 5.62
CA VAL A 168 3.15 -19.81 4.55
C VAL A 168 4.10 -19.39 3.44
N ASN A 169 5.32 -19.91 3.43
CA ASN A 169 6.26 -19.72 2.34
C ASN A 169 5.92 -20.63 1.17
N GLY A 170 6.20 -20.17 -0.06
CA GLY A 170 5.97 -20.95 -1.27
C GLY A 170 5.59 -20.08 -2.47
N GLY A 171 5.26 -20.74 -3.58
CA GLY A 171 4.99 -20.13 -4.86
C GLY A 171 3.51 -20.14 -5.25
N ARG A 172 3.26 -20.42 -6.53
CA ARG A 172 1.90 -20.40 -7.09
C ARG A 172 1.00 -21.49 -6.49
N ALA A 173 1.54 -22.66 -6.15
CA ALA A 173 0.76 -23.74 -5.58
C ALA A 173 0.17 -23.34 -4.22
N GLU A 174 1.01 -22.81 -3.32
CA GLU A 174 0.58 -22.33 -2.01
C GLU A 174 -0.36 -21.12 -2.09
N ASN A 175 -0.14 -20.21 -3.06
CA ASN A 175 -1.07 -19.10 -3.32
C ASN A 175 -2.47 -19.63 -3.67
N ASN A 176 -2.55 -20.60 -4.58
CA ASN A 176 -3.83 -21.18 -5.00
C ASN A 176 -4.52 -21.92 -3.85
N THR A 177 -3.76 -22.67 -3.03
CA THR A 177 -4.32 -23.34 -1.86
C THR A 177 -4.90 -22.32 -0.88
N LEU A 178 -4.13 -21.28 -0.53
CA LEU A 178 -4.60 -20.23 0.37
C LEU A 178 -5.85 -19.51 -0.16
N LEU A 179 -5.87 -19.16 -1.43
CA LEU A 179 -7.01 -18.47 -2.05
C LEU A 179 -8.27 -19.35 -2.20
N ASN A 180 -8.15 -20.67 -2.06
CA ASN A 180 -9.28 -21.60 -2.00
C ASN A 180 -9.80 -21.81 -0.56
N GLU A 181 -9.05 -21.38 0.47
CA GLU A 181 -9.51 -21.44 1.86
C GLU A 181 -10.43 -20.26 2.21
N HIS A 182 -11.28 -20.46 3.21
CA HIS A 182 -12.16 -19.41 3.71
C HIS A 182 -11.40 -18.51 4.70
N PHE A 183 -11.08 -17.29 4.28
CA PHE A 183 -10.63 -16.19 5.13
C PHE A 183 -11.76 -15.21 5.39
N ASP A 184 -11.70 -14.50 6.52
CA ASP A 184 -12.69 -13.49 6.88
C ASP A 184 -12.31 -12.09 6.33
N TYR A 185 -11.05 -11.94 5.91
CA TYR A 185 -10.53 -10.77 5.18
C TYR A 185 -9.28 -11.15 4.39
N ILE A 186 -9.07 -10.55 3.21
CA ILE A 186 -7.83 -10.70 2.43
C ILE A 186 -7.24 -9.33 2.15
N PHE A 187 -5.97 -9.15 2.53
CA PHE A 187 -5.16 -8.00 2.15
C PHE A 187 -4.11 -8.45 1.13
N PHE A 188 -4.13 -7.86 -0.04
CA PHE A 188 -3.25 -8.22 -1.14
C PHE A 188 -2.53 -6.99 -1.68
N THR A 189 -1.20 -7.07 -1.81
CA THR A 189 -0.39 -6.09 -2.53
C THR A 189 0.33 -6.78 -3.68
N GLY A 190 0.19 -6.26 -4.92
CA GLY A 190 0.83 -6.84 -6.08
C GLY A 190 0.32 -6.32 -7.42
N SER A 191 0.40 -7.14 -8.47
CA SER A 191 -0.04 -6.74 -9.80
C SER A 191 -1.56 -6.77 -9.96
N GLN A 192 -2.09 -5.91 -10.84
CA GLN A 192 -3.51 -5.87 -11.19
C GLN A 192 -4.06 -7.24 -11.64
N HIS A 193 -3.26 -8.01 -12.39
CA HIS A 193 -3.66 -9.35 -12.84
C HIS A 193 -3.95 -10.28 -11.67
N VAL A 194 -3.03 -10.37 -10.71
CA VAL A 194 -3.23 -11.20 -9.51
C VAL A 194 -4.29 -10.62 -8.59
N GLY A 195 -4.42 -9.29 -8.49
CA GLY A 195 -5.49 -8.65 -7.73
C GLY A 195 -6.88 -9.06 -8.20
N ARG A 196 -7.09 -9.15 -9.53
CA ARG A 196 -8.35 -9.68 -10.09
C ARG A 196 -8.59 -11.15 -9.74
N GLU A 197 -7.53 -11.97 -9.73
CA GLU A 197 -7.62 -13.37 -9.30
C GLU A 197 -8.00 -13.49 -7.82
N VAL A 198 -7.36 -12.70 -6.95
CA VAL A 198 -7.70 -12.64 -5.51
C VAL A 198 -9.16 -12.26 -5.32
N MET A 199 -9.63 -11.22 -5.99
CA MET A 199 -11.01 -10.76 -5.91
C MET A 199 -12.00 -11.83 -6.39
N ALA A 200 -11.70 -12.51 -7.51
CA ALA A 200 -12.52 -13.59 -8.03
C ALA A 200 -12.61 -14.78 -7.06
N LYS A 201 -11.50 -15.15 -6.39
CA LYS A 201 -11.49 -16.21 -5.37
C LYS A 201 -12.21 -15.79 -4.09
N ALA A 202 -12.00 -14.57 -3.61
CA ALA A 202 -12.66 -14.04 -2.43
C ALA A 202 -14.19 -14.00 -2.58
N SER A 203 -14.70 -13.78 -3.79
CA SER A 203 -16.15 -13.72 -4.06
C SER A 203 -16.90 -15.02 -3.74
N VAL A 204 -16.21 -16.17 -3.76
CA VAL A 204 -16.80 -17.48 -3.43
C VAL A 204 -17.35 -17.51 -2.00
N HIS A 205 -16.64 -16.83 -1.08
CA HIS A 205 -17.01 -16.76 0.33
C HIS A 205 -17.56 -15.40 0.75
N LEU A 206 -17.74 -14.46 -0.21
CA LEU A 206 -18.06 -13.04 0.05
C LEU A 206 -17.05 -12.37 0.97
N THR A 207 -15.80 -12.81 0.91
CA THR A 207 -14.71 -12.27 1.72
C THR A 207 -14.37 -10.85 1.25
N PRO A 208 -14.40 -9.83 2.13
CA PRO A 208 -13.96 -8.49 1.79
C PRO A 208 -12.45 -8.46 1.53
N VAL A 209 -12.03 -7.59 0.61
CA VAL A 209 -10.63 -7.48 0.20
C VAL A 209 -10.14 -6.03 0.24
N THR A 210 -8.87 -5.84 0.59
CA THR A 210 -8.09 -4.67 0.22
C THR A 210 -7.08 -5.07 -0.84
N LEU A 211 -7.02 -4.30 -1.91
CA LEU A 211 -6.10 -4.51 -3.03
C LEU A 211 -5.22 -3.27 -3.19
N GLU A 212 -3.92 -3.44 -2.98
CA GLU A 212 -2.90 -2.43 -3.24
C GLU A 212 -2.17 -2.80 -4.53
N LEU A 213 -2.49 -2.10 -5.59
CA LEU A 213 -2.02 -2.41 -6.94
C LEU A 213 -1.10 -1.29 -7.45
N GLY A 214 -0.55 -1.46 -8.64
CA GLY A 214 0.28 -0.43 -9.26
C GLY A 214 -0.50 0.43 -10.27
N GLY A 215 0.24 1.17 -11.06
CA GLY A 215 -0.29 1.99 -12.14
C GLY A 215 0.79 2.88 -12.75
N LYS A 216 0.45 3.60 -13.81
CA LYS A 216 1.35 4.58 -14.44
C LYS A 216 1.24 5.93 -13.74
N SER A 217 1.97 6.09 -12.63
CA SER A 217 1.96 7.29 -11.79
C SER A 217 2.58 8.50 -12.53
N PRO A 218 1.79 9.51 -12.93
CA PRO A 218 2.28 10.69 -13.62
C PRO A 218 3.05 11.61 -12.68
N CYS A 219 4.10 12.23 -13.21
CA CYS A 219 4.80 13.35 -12.59
C CYS A 219 4.63 14.59 -13.48
N ILE A 220 3.61 15.39 -13.15
CA ILE A 220 3.32 16.64 -13.88
C ILE A 220 4.31 17.72 -13.43
N VAL A 221 4.97 18.39 -14.38
CA VAL A 221 5.87 19.51 -14.06
C VAL A 221 5.40 20.74 -14.85
N GLU A 222 4.81 21.68 -14.11
CA GLU A 222 4.29 22.93 -14.64
C GLU A 222 5.44 23.95 -14.75
N LYS A 223 5.36 24.88 -15.70
CA LYS A 223 6.43 25.82 -16.09
C LYS A 223 6.98 26.67 -14.95
N SER A 224 6.19 26.97 -13.90
CA SER A 224 6.64 27.75 -12.76
C SER A 224 7.45 26.94 -11.74
N ALA A 225 7.65 25.63 -11.95
CA ALA A 225 8.35 24.76 -11.05
C ALA A 225 9.83 25.13 -10.85
N ASN A 226 10.34 24.95 -9.63
CA ASN A 226 11.78 25.08 -9.38
C ASN A 226 12.52 23.84 -9.94
N LEU A 227 12.95 23.91 -11.18
CA LEU A 227 13.48 22.76 -11.95
C LEU A 227 14.65 22.05 -11.27
N LYS A 228 15.53 22.77 -10.58
CA LYS A 228 16.67 22.18 -9.86
C LYS A 228 16.22 21.32 -8.69
N LEU A 229 15.25 21.80 -7.90
CA LEU A 229 14.69 21.07 -6.78
C LEU A 229 13.79 19.92 -7.26
N THR A 230 12.96 20.18 -8.27
CA THR A 230 12.10 19.21 -8.97
C THR A 230 12.91 18.01 -9.44
N ALA A 231 13.97 18.25 -10.23
CA ALA A 231 14.85 17.19 -10.71
C ALA A 231 15.48 16.36 -9.59
N ARG A 232 15.87 17.01 -8.46
CA ARG A 232 16.45 16.31 -7.30
C ARG A 232 15.44 15.34 -6.67
N ARG A 233 14.18 15.77 -6.52
CA ARG A 233 13.10 14.98 -5.89
C ARG A 233 12.59 13.89 -6.81
N ILE A 234 12.46 14.18 -8.12
CA ILE A 234 12.09 13.17 -9.12
C ILE A 234 13.15 12.06 -9.17
N VAL A 235 14.44 12.42 -9.26
CA VAL A 235 15.53 11.44 -9.30
C VAL A 235 15.56 10.56 -8.05
N PHE A 236 15.32 11.13 -6.88
CA PHE A 236 15.17 10.36 -5.64
C PHE A 236 14.01 9.37 -5.74
N GLY A 237 12.79 9.85 -6.00
CA GLY A 237 11.60 8.99 -6.00
C GLY A 237 11.56 7.98 -7.14
N LYS A 238 12.16 8.31 -8.30
CA LYS A 238 12.20 7.38 -9.43
C LYS A 238 13.20 6.26 -9.26
N TYR A 239 14.40 6.54 -8.75
CA TYR A 239 15.49 5.56 -8.75
C TYR A 239 15.72 4.88 -7.40
N LEU A 240 14.96 5.23 -6.36
CA LEU A 240 14.86 4.46 -5.13
C LEU A 240 14.43 3.02 -5.46
N ASN A 241 15.06 2.02 -4.85
CA ASN A 241 14.82 0.60 -5.13
C ASN A 241 14.90 0.25 -6.63
N CYS A 242 15.77 0.94 -7.38
CA CYS A 242 15.87 0.82 -8.85
C CYS A 242 14.53 1.04 -9.57
N GLY A 243 13.66 1.90 -9.04
CA GLY A 243 12.35 2.20 -9.62
C GLY A 243 11.30 1.09 -9.44
N GLN A 244 11.58 0.05 -8.66
CA GLN A 244 10.67 -1.04 -8.38
C GLN A 244 9.70 -0.66 -7.24
N THR A 245 8.94 0.41 -7.44
CA THR A 245 8.07 1.04 -6.45
C THR A 245 6.75 1.42 -7.09
N CYS A 246 5.64 0.96 -6.52
CA CYS A 246 4.28 1.19 -7.05
C CYS A 246 3.89 2.68 -7.15
N VAL A 247 4.54 3.53 -6.36
CA VAL A 247 4.39 4.99 -6.38
C VAL A 247 5.57 5.72 -7.01
N ALA A 248 6.55 5.04 -7.63
CA ALA A 248 7.60 5.74 -8.35
C ALA A 248 7.00 6.62 -9.47
N PRO A 249 7.51 7.83 -9.71
CA PRO A 249 7.18 8.55 -10.93
C PRO A 249 7.39 7.63 -12.13
N ASP A 250 6.30 7.21 -12.79
CA ASP A 250 6.42 6.26 -13.89
C ASP A 250 6.82 6.97 -15.18
N TYR A 251 6.34 8.20 -15.37
CA TYR A 251 6.73 9.11 -16.42
C TYR A 251 6.67 10.56 -15.97
N ILE A 252 7.45 11.43 -16.62
CA ILE A 252 7.33 12.87 -16.51
C ILE A 252 6.41 13.36 -17.62
N TYR A 253 5.48 14.25 -17.26
CA TYR A 253 4.64 14.99 -18.18
C TYR A 253 4.82 16.48 -17.90
N CYS A 254 5.63 17.16 -18.67
CA CYS A 254 6.05 18.53 -18.37
C CYS A 254 5.60 19.53 -19.43
N ASP A 255 5.48 20.78 -19.03
CA ASP A 255 5.31 21.89 -19.97
C ASP A 255 6.44 21.85 -21.01
N ARG A 256 6.10 22.03 -22.29
CA ARG A 256 7.04 21.94 -23.41
C ARG A 256 8.19 22.94 -23.30
N GLU A 257 7.92 24.14 -22.76
CA GLU A 257 8.91 25.21 -22.66
C GLU A 257 10.06 24.86 -21.72
N ILE A 258 9.82 24.02 -20.72
CA ILE A 258 10.82 23.70 -19.69
C ILE A 258 11.51 22.34 -19.89
N LYS A 259 11.09 21.54 -20.88
CA LYS A 259 11.55 20.16 -21.08
C LYS A 259 13.07 20.02 -21.09
N ASP A 260 13.74 20.77 -21.94
CA ASP A 260 15.19 20.61 -22.16
C ASP A 260 15.99 20.98 -20.90
N GLU A 261 15.59 22.02 -20.18
CA GLU A 261 16.20 22.41 -18.92
C GLU A 261 15.94 21.36 -17.84
N LEU A 262 14.72 20.85 -17.74
CA LEU A 262 14.36 19.80 -16.79
C LEU A 262 15.20 18.54 -17.02
N ILE A 263 15.35 18.08 -18.26
CA ILE A 263 16.20 16.93 -18.62
C ILE A 263 17.66 17.18 -18.19
N ARG A 264 18.21 18.39 -18.49
CA ARG A 264 19.58 18.75 -18.06
C ARG A 264 19.74 18.70 -16.53
N GLN A 265 18.76 19.18 -15.78
CA GLN A 265 18.79 19.14 -14.32
C GLN A 265 18.67 17.69 -13.80
N ILE A 266 17.85 16.83 -14.43
CA ILE A 266 17.71 15.40 -14.08
C ILE A 266 19.04 14.69 -14.31
N GLN A 267 19.68 14.85 -15.45
CA GLN A 267 21.01 14.27 -15.77
C GLN A 267 22.06 14.68 -14.73
N LYS A 268 22.07 15.97 -14.34
CA LYS A 268 22.95 16.49 -13.29
C LYS A 268 22.67 15.84 -11.94
N GLN A 269 21.41 15.63 -11.58
CA GLN A 269 21.04 14.98 -10.32
C GLN A 269 21.35 13.49 -10.34
N ILE A 270 21.16 12.78 -11.43
CA ILE A 270 21.57 11.37 -11.59
C ILE A 270 23.09 11.25 -11.33
N ARG A 271 23.89 12.06 -12.01
CA ARG A 271 25.35 12.07 -11.79
C ARG A 271 25.74 12.41 -10.35
N LYS A 272 25.03 13.33 -9.72
CA LYS A 272 25.30 13.73 -8.32
C LYS A 272 24.95 12.63 -7.32
N GLN A 273 23.81 11.92 -7.52
CA GLN A 273 23.31 10.93 -6.56
C GLN A 273 23.93 9.54 -6.75
N PHE A 274 24.19 9.17 -8.01
CA PHE A 274 24.65 7.81 -8.34
C PHE A 274 26.09 7.74 -8.86
N GLY A 275 26.72 8.89 -9.15
CA GLY A 275 28.07 8.97 -9.72
C GLY A 275 28.07 8.92 -11.26
N SER A 276 29.29 8.94 -11.85
CA SER A 276 29.48 8.83 -13.30
C SER A 276 29.26 7.41 -13.83
N THR A 277 29.38 6.41 -12.98
CA THR A 277 29.22 4.97 -13.26
C THR A 277 28.23 4.35 -12.29
N PRO A 278 26.90 4.58 -12.45
CA PRO A 278 25.88 4.17 -11.47
C PRO A 278 25.90 2.66 -11.15
N LEU A 279 26.25 1.80 -12.11
CA LEU A 279 26.33 0.34 -11.92
C LEU A 279 27.46 -0.08 -10.97
N ASN A 280 28.47 0.79 -10.72
CA ASN A 280 29.52 0.56 -9.75
C ASN A 280 29.20 1.17 -8.36
N ASN A 281 28.06 1.83 -8.22
CA ASN A 281 27.66 2.41 -6.94
C ASN A 281 27.16 1.31 -5.97
N LYS A 282 27.88 1.13 -4.86
CA LYS A 282 27.56 0.10 -3.83
C LYS A 282 26.21 0.28 -3.14
N ASN A 283 25.61 1.46 -3.25
CA ASN A 283 24.29 1.76 -2.69
C ASN A 283 23.16 1.63 -3.74
N TYR A 284 23.51 1.37 -5.00
CA TYR A 284 22.52 1.15 -6.05
C TYR A 284 22.13 -0.33 -6.12
N GLY A 285 20.85 -0.63 -6.02
CA GLY A 285 20.33 -1.98 -5.96
C GLY A 285 20.35 -2.73 -7.29
N LYS A 286 19.49 -3.74 -7.39
CA LYS A 286 19.33 -4.58 -8.60
C LYS A 286 17.86 -4.87 -8.87
N ILE A 287 17.57 -5.31 -10.08
CA ILE A 287 16.25 -5.85 -10.44
C ILE A 287 16.10 -7.24 -9.80
N ILE A 288 14.90 -7.54 -9.32
CA ILE A 288 14.62 -8.74 -8.50
C ILE A 288 14.98 -10.05 -9.19
N ASN A 289 14.77 -10.18 -10.50
CA ASN A 289 15.05 -11.39 -11.26
C ASN A 289 15.23 -11.13 -12.77
N GLU A 290 15.69 -12.14 -13.50
CA GLU A 290 15.94 -12.08 -14.95
C GLU A 290 14.68 -11.73 -15.76
N LYS A 291 13.53 -12.26 -15.39
CA LYS A 291 12.27 -11.99 -16.09
C LYS A 291 11.95 -10.50 -16.09
N HIS A 292 12.02 -9.85 -14.94
CA HIS A 292 11.78 -8.42 -14.84
C HIS A 292 12.91 -7.58 -15.44
N PHE A 293 14.15 -8.03 -15.32
CA PHE A 293 15.30 -7.39 -15.95
C PHE A 293 15.12 -7.34 -17.47
N THR A 294 14.85 -8.49 -18.11
CA THR A 294 14.63 -8.57 -19.56
C THR A 294 13.44 -7.74 -20.01
N ARG A 295 12.33 -7.80 -19.26
CA ARG A 295 11.15 -6.98 -19.56
C ARG A 295 11.49 -5.49 -19.57
N ILE A 296 12.19 -4.99 -18.56
CA ILE A 296 12.53 -3.57 -18.47
C ILE A 296 13.50 -3.17 -19.56
N CYS A 297 14.52 -3.99 -19.87
CA CYS A 297 15.44 -3.72 -20.99
C CYS A 297 14.69 -3.59 -22.34
N ASN A 298 13.66 -4.40 -22.55
CA ASN A 298 12.85 -4.35 -23.79
C ASN A 298 11.96 -3.10 -23.90
N LEU A 299 11.75 -2.35 -22.80
CA LEU A 299 11.05 -1.07 -22.82
C LEU A 299 11.95 0.10 -23.25
N ILE A 300 13.26 -0.09 -23.28
CA ILE A 300 14.22 0.97 -23.59
C ILE A 300 14.42 1.02 -25.13
N ASP A 301 13.97 2.09 -25.75
CA ASP A 301 14.33 2.44 -27.13
C ASP A 301 15.66 3.19 -27.13
N PRO A 302 16.76 2.59 -27.63
CA PRO A 302 18.08 3.22 -27.61
C PRO A 302 18.14 4.57 -28.34
N SER A 303 17.29 4.78 -29.34
CA SER A 303 17.25 6.04 -30.13
C SER A 303 16.69 7.21 -29.33
N LYS A 304 15.96 6.93 -28.21
CA LYS A 304 15.33 7.92 -27.33
C LYS A 304 16.09 8.14 -26.03
N VAL A 305 17.14 7.36 -25.78
CA VAL A 305 17.92 7.48 -24.53
C VAL A 305 18.78 8.73 -24.57
N VAL A 306 18.61 9.59 -23.58
CA VAL A 306 19.41 10.81 -23.39
C VAL A 306 20.35 10.73 -22.18
N CYS A 307 20.17 9.72 -21.32
CA CYS A 307 21.04 9.43 -20.17
C CYS A 307 20.86 7.97 -19.75
N GLY A 308 21.93 7.27 -19.37
CA GLY A 308 21.90 5.88 -18.98
C GLY A 308 21.79 4.93 -20.17
N GLY A 309 20.93 3.91 -20.06
CA GLY A 309 20.77 2.85 -21.06
C GLY A 309 21.70 1.65 -20.83
N ASP A 310 22.79 1.83 -20.07
CA ASP A 310 23.70 0.74 -19.74
C ASP A 310 23.05 -0.27 -18.79
N ASN A 311 23.43 -1.53 -18.94
CA ASN A 311 22.97 -2.60 -18.03
C ASN A 311 24.06 -3.65 -17.78
N ASN A 312 23.88 -4.42 -16.73
CA ASN A 312 24.71 -5.57 -16.37
C ASN A 312 23.82 -6.79 -16.11
N PRO A 313 23.62 -7.68 -17.08
CA PRO A 313 22.77 -8.86 -16.91
C PRO A 313 23.24 -9.80 -15.80
N GLY A 314 24.54 -9.94 -15.60
CA GLY A 314 25.12 -10.83 -14.57
C GLY A 314 24.82 -10.33 -13.15
N ALA A 315 24.65 -9.01 -12.95
CA ALA A 315 24.30 -8.40 -11.70
C ALA A 315 22.79 -8.02 -11.62
N LEU A 316 22.03 -8.23 -12.67
CA LEU A 316 20.63 -7.79 -12.84
C LEU A 316 20.45 -6.28 -12.63
N GLN A 317 21.40 -5.47 -13.06
CA GLN A 317 21.40 -4.03 -12.87
C GLN A 317 21.13 -3.30 -14.20
N ILE A 318 20.30 -2.26 -14.13
CA ILE A 318 20.02 -1.31 -15.21
C ILE A 318 20.33 0.07 -14.68
N ALA A 319 21.14 0.84 -15.38
CA ALA A 319 21.49 2.20 -14.97
C ALA A 319 20.25 3.11 -14.95
N PRO A 320 20.24 4.15 -14.10
CA PRO A 320 19.23 5.20 -14.17
C PRO A 320 19.15 5.75 -15.61
N THR A 321 18.02 5.51 -16.26
CA THR A 321 17.83 5.79 -17.69
C THR A 321 16.75 6.85 -17.87
N VAL A 322 17.03 7.84 -18.72
CA VAL A 322 16.08 8.88 -19.12
C VAL A 322 15.86 8.79 -20.63
N MET A 323 14.61 8.78 -21.05
CA MET A 323 14.21 8.78 -22.46
C MET A 323 13.47 10.08 -22.81
N ASP A 324 13.86 10.71 -23.89
CA ASP A 324 13.21 11.91 -24.47
C ASP A 324 12.45 11.55 -25.77
N ASN A 325 11.65 12.47 -26.24
CA ASN A 325 10.82 12.29 -27.45
C ASN A 325 9.92 11.05 -27.38
N VAL A 326 9.46 10.73 -26.18
CA VAL A 326 8.54 9.64 -25.94
C VAL A 326 7.11 10.09 -26.20
N THR A 327 6.32 9.20 -26.80
CA THR A 327 4.90 9.39 -27.05
C THR A 327 4.08 8.37 -26.25
N PHE A 328 2.79 8.62 -26.05
CA PHE A 328 1.89 7.66 -25.41
C PHE A 328 1.73 6.34 -26.18
N GLY A 329 2.16 6.30 -27.47
CA GLY A 329 2.16 5.07 -28.28
C GLY A 329 3.39 4.17 -28.07
N ASP A 330 4.45 4.66 -27.43
CA ASP A 330 5.68 3.90 -27.23
C ASP A 330 5.51 2.75 -26.24
N ALA A 331 6.29 1.69 -26.38
CA ALA A 331 6.23 0.49 -25.53
C ALA A 331 6.37 0.83 -24.03
N VAL A 332 7.24 1.76 -23.68
CA VAL A 332 7.49 2.21 -22.30
C VAL A 332 6.25 2.86 -21.66
N MET A 333 5.26 3.28 -22.46
CA MET A 333 4.01 3.89 -21.99
C MET A 333 2.83 2.91 -21.92
N GLN A 334 2.96 1.67 -22.42
CA GLN A 334 1.84 0.71 -22.48
C GLN A 334 1.61 -0.06 -21.18
N GLU A 335 2.61 -0.13 -20.31
CA GLU A 335 2.53 -0.81 -19.01
C GLU A 335 3.25 -0.01 -17.92
N GLU A 336 3.02 -0.35 -16.65
CA GLU A 336 3.81 0.16 -15.54
C GLU A 336 5.27 -0.30 -15.69
N ILE A 337 6.20 0.64 -15.66
CA ILE A 337 7.63 0.35 -15.92
C ILE A 337 8.22 -0.50 -14.80
N PHE A 338 7.96 -0.13 -13.55
CA PHE A 338 8.47 -0.82 -12.36
C PHE A 338 9.98 -1.09 -12.44
N GLY A 339 10.72 -0.04 -12.83
CA GLY A 339 12.15 -0.11 -13.10
C GLY A 339 12.77 1.27 -13.30
N PRO A 340 14.12 1.35 -13.48
CA PRO A 340 14.86 2.61 -13.48
C PRO A 340 14.86 3.34 -14.85
N VAL A 341 13.73 3.33 -15.53
CA VAL A 341 13.54 4.02 -16.82
C VAL A 341 12.52 5.13 -16.64
N LEU A 342 12.87 6.35 -17.02
CA LEU A 342 12.08 7.56 -16.86
C LEU A 342 11.83 8.22 -18.23
N PRO A 343 10.68 7.96 -18.87
CA PRO A 343 10.28 8.66 -20.07
C PRO A 343 9.80 10.08 -19.77
N VAL A 344 10.13 11.01 -20.65
CA VAL A 344 9.72 12.41 -20.59
C VAL A 344 8.82 12.72 -21.79
N LEU A 345 7.60 13.16 -21.46
CA LEU A 345 6.58 13.61 -22.41
C LEU A 345 6.27 15.09 -22.14
N THR A 346 5.69 15.77 -23.13
CA THR A 346 5.34 17.18 -23.01
C THR A 346 3.87 17.44 -23.29
N TYR A 347 3.34 18.47 -22.64
CA TYR A 347 2.03 19.05 -22.95
C TYR A 347 2.17 20.54 -23.31
N ASP A 348 1.16 21.07 -23.98
CA ASP A 348 1.09 22.50 -24.37
C ASP A 348 0.21 23.30 -23.40
N SER A 349 -0.70 22.66 -22.67
CA SER A 349 -1.52 23.27 -21.60
C SER A 349 -1.77 22.31 -20.45
N LEU A 350 -1.95 22.89 -19.24
CA LEU A 350 -2.26 22.09 -18.06
C LEU A 350 -3.61 21.34 -18.19
N ASP A 351 -4.56 21.91 -18.94
CA ASP A 351 -5.84 21.25 -19.24
C ASP A 351 -5.66 19.99 -20.08
N GLU A 352 -4.81 20.05 -21.10
CA GLU A 352 -4.41 18.86 -21.87
C GLU A 352 -3.80 17.79 -20.98
N ALA A 353 -2.93 18.20 -20.05
CA ALA A 353 -2.32 17.25 -19.12
C ALA A 353 -3.35 16.55 -18.24
N ILE A 354 -4.30 17.30 -17.69
CA ILE A 354 -5.39 16.79 -16.85
C ILE A 354 -6.30 15.84 -17.66
N GLU A 355 -6.70 16.23 -18.87
CA GLU A 355 -7.53 15.40 -19.74
C GLU A 355 -6.84 14.08 -20.10
N ARG A 356 -5.54 14.15 -20.41
CA ARG A 356 -4.74 12.96 -20.71
C ARG A 356 -4.65 12.02 -19.52
N VAL A 357 -4.35 12.52 -18.33
CA VAL A 357 -4.27 11.69 -17.11
C VAL A 357 -5.62 11.03 -16.82
N ASN A 358 -6.72 11.78 -16.94
CA ASN A 358 -8.06 11.25 -16.71
C ASN A 358 -8.55 10.26 -17.79
N SER A 359 -7.94 10.28 -18.99
CA SER A 359 -8.25 9.31 -20.03
C SER A 359 -7.55 7.95 -19.83
N MET A 360 -6.65 7.84 -18.88
CA MET A 360 -5.93 6.62 -18.52
C MET A 360 -6.52 5.96 -17.28
N ALA A 361 -6.08 4.75 -16.97
CA ALA A 361 -6.41 4.08 -15.72
C ALA A 361 -5.95 4.92 -14.51
N HIS A 362 -6.76 4.97 -13.45
CA HIS A 362 -6.44 5.74 -12.25
C HIS A 362 -5.15 5.24 -11.60
N PRO A 363 -4.11 6.09 -11.50
CA PRO A 363 -2.83 5.70 -10.94
C PRO A 363 -2.91 5.61 -9.41
N LEU A 364 -2.03 4.82 -8.81
CA LEU A 364 -1.86 4.77 -7.35
C LEU A 364 -1.31 6.10 -6.82
N ALA A 365 -0.39 6.74 -7.56
CA ALA A 365 0.14 8.04 -7.17
C ALA A 365 0.11 9.07 -8.31
N LEU A 366 0.00 10.36 -7.93
CA LEU A 366 0.16 11.50 -8.82
C LEU A 366 1.04 12.57 -8.15
N TYR A 367 1.92 13.18 -8.94
CA TYR A 367 2.81 14.24 -8.50
C TYR A 367 2.64 15.48 -9.35
N ILE A 368 2.59 16.65 -8.71
CA ILE A 368 2.60 17.95 -9.37
C ILE A 368 3.72 18.83 -8.81
N PHE A 369 4.58 19.34 -9.68
CA PHE A 369 5.60 20.32 -9.35
C PHE A 369 5.23 21.66 -9.96
N THR A 370 5.04 22.65 -9.12
CA THR A 370 4.62 24.01 -9.51
C THR A 370 4.87 25.00 -8.37
N SER A 371 5.06 26.28 -8.69
CA SER A 371 4.98 27.37 -7.72
C SER A 371 3.60 28.04 -7.71
N ASP A 372 2.76 27.71 -8.68
CA ASP A 372 1.40 28.21 -8.80
C ASP A 372 0.43 27.35 -8.00
N LYS A 373 -0.21 27.97 -7.00
CA LYS A 373 -1.18 27.30 -6.12
C LYS A 373 -2.47 26.91 -6.85
N GLU A 374 -2.90 27.72 -7.82
CA GLU A 374 -4.10 27.43 -8.62
C GLU A 374 -3.86 26.22 -9.53
N ALA A 375 -2.68 26.13 -10.13
CA ALA A 375 -2.28 24.96 -10.90
C ALA A 375 -2.23 23.68 -10.03
N ALA A 376 -1.67 23.76 -8.81
CA ALA A 376 -1.65 22.64 -7.87
C ALA A 376 -3.07 22.20 -7.49
N GLU A 377 -3.93 23.14 -7.11
CA GLU A 377 -5.33 22.88 -6.75
C GLU A 377 -6.11 22.30 -7.94
N LYS A 378 -5.91 22.84 -9.14
CA LYS A 378 -6.57 22.38 -10.35
C LYS A 378 -6.24 20.89 -10.64
N VAL A 379 -4.96 20.51 -10.56
CA VAL A 379 -4.55 19.11 -10.79
C VAL A 379 -5.08 18.19 -9.70
N THR A 380 -4.93 18.56 -8.43
CA THR A 380 -5.35 17.71 -7.30
C THR A 380 -6.86 17.53 -7.20
N SER A 381 -7.65 18.50 -7.68
CA SER A 381 -9.12 18.46 -7.66
C SER A 381 -9.73 17.78 -8.89
N HIS A 382 -9.05 17.81 -10.06
CA HIS A 382 -9.62 17.32 -11.32
C HIS A 382 -9.06 15.97 -11.77
N CYS A 383 -7.91 15.54 -11.25
CA CYS A 383 -7.37 14.21 -11.56
C CYS A 383 -7.80 13.18 -10.51
N GLY A 384 -8.15 11.96 -10.99
CA GLY A 384 -8.40 10.82 -10.13
C GLY A 384 -7.11 10.03 -9.84
N PHE A 385 -6.72 9.88 -8.55
CA PHE A 385 -5.53 9.12 -8.13
C PHE A 385 -5.66 8.69 -6.66
N GLY A 386 -4.89 7.68 -6.25
CA GLY A 386 -4.93 7.18 -4.86
C GLY A 386 -4.37 8.18 -3.85
N GLY A 387 -3.13 8.58 -4.01
CA GLY A 387 -2.45 9.57 -3.18
C GLY A 387 -1.36 10.31 -3.95
N GLY A 388 -0.71 11.32 -3.37
CA GLY A 388 0.28 12.07 -4.11
C GLY A 388 0.98 13.17 -3.34
N CYS A 389 1.83 13.93 -4.05
CA CYS A 389 2.54 15.05 -3.47
C CYS A 389 2.47 16.28 -4.37
N VAL A 390 2.36 17.44 -3.75
CA VAL A 390 2.68 18.72 -4.37
C VAL A 390 4.14 19.04 -4.06
N ASN A 391 4.92 19.27 -5.12
CA ASN A 391 6.35 19.59 -5.06
C ASN A 391 7.26 18.53 -4.40
N ASP A 392 6.81 17.27 -4.31
CA ASP A 392 7.65 16.14 -3.91
C ASP A 392 7.19 14.86 -4.60
N THR A 393 7.84 13.73 -4.29
CA THR A 393 7.48 12.40 -4.77
C THR A 393 7.48 11.41 -3.62
N ILE A 394 6.71 10.35 -3.69
CA ILE A 394 6.65 9.17 -2.80
C ILE A 394 6.40 9.41 -1.29
N ILE A 395 6.74 10.55 -0.72
CA ILE A 395 6.73 10.76 0.74
C ILE A 395 5.35 10.71 1.39
N HIS A 396 4.27 10.79 0.61
CA HIS A 396 2.89 10.70 1.13
C HIS A 396 2.58 9.35 1.80
N LEU A 397 3.35 8.30 1.47
CA LEU A 397 3.22 6.98 2.09
C LEU A 397 3.95 6.86 3.45
N ALA A 398 4.82 7.81 3.79
CA ALA A 398 5.70 7.70 4.95
C ALA A 398 5.09 8.29 6.24
N THR A 399 3.77 8.17 6.42
CA THR A 399 3.09 8.66 7.62
C THR A 399 1.94 7.74 8.02
N SER A 400 1.81 7.48 9.32
CA SER A 400 0.68 6.75 9.91
C SER A 400 -0.58 7.62 10.11
N GLU A 401 -0.52 8.92 9.79
CA GLU A 401 -1.66 9.85 9.98
C GLU A 401 -2.57 9.93 8.75
N MET A 402 -2.15 9.39 7.62
CA MET A 402 -2.93 9.33 6.38
C MET A 402 -2.99 7.90 5.88
N GLY A 403 -4.18 7.47 5.45
CA GLY A 403 -4.34 6.19 4.78
C GLY A 403 -3.62 6.17 3.42
N PHE A 404 -3.09 5.02 3.06
CA PHE A 404 -2.48 4.74 1.77
C PHE A 404 -3.31 3.70 1.03
N GLY A 405 -3.64 3.99 -0.22
CA GLY A 405 -4.41 3.08 -1.08
C GLY A 405 -4.83 3.72 -2.39
N GLY A 406 -5.19 2.88 -3.34
CA GLY A 406 -5.69 3.27 -4.66
C GLY A 406 -7.20 3.08 -4.83
N PHE A 407 -7.70 3.39 -6.02
CA PHE A 407 -9.07 3.06 -6.42
C PHE A 407 -9.14 2.73 -7.91
N GLY A 408 -10.20 2.00 -8.32
CA GLY A 408 -10.29 1.49 -9.68
C GLY A 408 -9.16 0.50 -9.99
N GLU A 409 -8.39 0.75 -11.03
CA GLU A 409 -7.32 -0.14 -11.45
C GLU A 409 -6.10 -0.11 -10.53
N SER A 410 -5.93 0.93 -9.71
CA SER A 410 -4.85 1.00 -8.72
C SER A 410 -5.16 0.34 -7.39
N GLY A 411 -6.41 -0.09 -7.16
CA GLY A 411 -6.75 -0.85 -5.96
C GLY A 411 -8.11 -0.55 -5.36
N MET A 412 -8.30 -0.98 -4.11
CA MET A 412 -9.45 -0.68 -3.27
C MET A 412 -9.09 -0.84 -1.80
N GLY A 413 -9.66 0.03 -0.97
CA GLY A 413 -9.33 0.11 0.46
C GLY A 413 -8.14 1.02 0.73
N SER A 414 -7.74 1.09 1.98
CA SER A 414 -6.57 1.85 2.41
C SER A 414 -6.05 1.32 3.74
N TYR A 415 -4.78 1.56 4.07
CA TYR A 415 -4.17 1.09 5.31
C TYR A 415 -3.17 2.14 5.84
N HIS A 416 -2.44 1.86 6.87
CA HIS A 416 -1.65 2.69 7.78
C HIS A 416 -2.48 3.33 8.90
N GLY A 417 -1.98 3.24 10.10
CA GLY A 417 -2.50 3.91 11.28
C GLY A 417 -3.98 3.65 11.53
N LYS A 418 -4.74 4.73 11.64
CA LYS A 418 -6.18 4.65 11.89
C LYS A 418 -6.93 3.93 10.78
N ASP A 419 -6.57 4.19 9.53
CA ASP A 419 -7.25 3.57 8.38
C ASP A 419 -6.94 2.08 8.31
N GLY A 420 -5.72 1.66 8.64
CA GLY A 420 -5.36 0.25 8.78
C GLY A 420 -6.17 -0.46 9.87
N PHE A 421 -6.30 0.15 11.06
CA PHE A 421 -7.18 -0.40 12.09
C PHE A 421 -8.63 -0.55 11.61
N HIS A 422 -9.15 0.43 10.87
CA HIS A 422 -10.50 0.39 10.30
C HIS A 422 -10.64 -0.70 9.23
N THR A 423 -9.67 -0.83 8.35
CA THR A 423 -9.62 -1.83 7.29
C THR A 423 -9.73 -3.26 7.82
N PHE A 424 -9.06 -3.55 8.94
CA PHE A 424 -9.11 -4.87 9.58
C PHE A 424 -10.20 -5.00 10.65
N SER A 425 -11.15 -4.04 10.74
CA SER A 425 -12.26 -4.05 11.71
C SER A 425 -13.61 -3.91 11.04
N HIS A 426 -14.55 -4.75 11.44
CA HIS A 426 -15.97 -4.56 11.16
C HIS A 426 -16.60 -3.72 12.29
N TYR A 427 -17.42 -2.72 11.94
CA TYR A 427 -18.07 -1.84 12.91
C TYR A 427 -19.52 -2.26 13.16
N LYS A 428 -19.79 -2.83 14.34
CA LYS A 428 -21.14 -3.18 14.79
C LYS A 428 -21.88 -1.93 15.24
N SER A 429 -23.05 -1.65 14.66
CA SER A 429 -23.96 -0.59 15.10
C SER A 429 -24.93 -1.17 16.13
N ILE A 430 -24.87 -0.67 17.37
CA ILE A 430 -25.62 -1.22 18.49
C ILE A 430 -26.49 -0.12 19.10
N VAL A 431 -27.76 -0.46 19.37
CA VAL A 431 -28.69 0.33 20.17
C VAL A 431 -28.95 -0.41 21.46
N ASP A 432 -28.42 0.10 22.58
CA ASP A 432 -28.70 -0.39 23.92
C ASP A 432 -29.97 0.29 24.45
N LYS A 433 -31.11 -0.38 24.34
CA LYS A 433 -32.43 0.11 24.75
C LYS A 433 -32.68 -0.22 26.20
N LYS A 434 -33.07 0.80 27.02
CA LYS A 434 -33.48 0.58 28.41
C LYS A 434 -34.84 -0.15 28.47
N THR A 435 -35.00 -1.01 29.44
CA THR A 435 -36.19 -1.87 29.58
C THR A 435 -37.31 -1.24 30.43
N TRP A 436 -37.02 -0.15 31.13
CA TRP A 436 -37.99 0.56 31.94
C TRP A 436 -38.99 1.43 31.18
N LEU A 437 -38.70 1.71 29.91
CA LEU A 437 -39.56 2.51 29.01
C LEU A 437 -39.75 1.80 27.70
N ASP A 438 -41.01 1.59 27.32
CA ASP A 438 -41.39 1.16 26.01
C ASP A 438 -42.48 2.08 25.44
N LEU A 439 -42.40 2.38 24.13
CA LEU A 439 -43.33 3.29 23.47
C LEU A 439 -44.44 2.49 22.76
N PRO A 440 -45.70 2.53 23.25
CA PRO A 440 -46.77 1.71 22.71
C PRO A 440 -47.08 2.01 21.23
N MET A 441 -46.69 3.20 20.72
CA MET A 441 -46.93 3.63 19.35
C MET A 441 -46.21 2.80 18.27
N ARG A 442 -45.18 2.02 18.67
CA ARG A 442 -44.42 1.15 17.75
C ARG A 442 -45.11 -0.18 17.46
N TYR A 443 -46.12 -0.55 18.27
CA TYR A 443 -46.81 -1.83 18.19
C TYR A 443 -48.20 -1.70 17.57
N GLN A 444 -48.68 -2.77 16.94
CA GLN A 444 -50.06 -2.88 16.51
C GLN A 444 -51.04 -3.03 17.71
N PRO A 445 -52.31 -2.54 17.56
CA PRO A 445 -52.89 -1.90 16.38
C PRO A 445 -52.43 -0.43 16.21
N TYR A 446 -52.09 -0.05 14.97
CA TYR A 446 -51.64 1.32 14.67
C TYR A 446 -52.80 2.31 14.74
N ARG A 447 -52.72 3.27 15.64
CA ARG A 447 -53.71 4.32 15.82
C ARG A 447 -53.35 5.59 15.07
N LYS A 448 -54.32 6.26 14.44
CA LYS A 448 -54.13 7.51 13.70
C LYS A 448 -53.39 8.61 14.50
N ILE A 449 -53.59 8.66 15.79
CA ILE A 449 -52.89 9.59 16.69
C ILE A 449 -51.36 9.31 16.72
N TYR A 450 -50.99 8.04 16.76
CA TYR A 450 -49.57 7.64 16.71
C TYR A 450 -48.91 7.97 15.40
N GLU A 451 -49.64 7.84 14.29
CA GLU A 451 -49.17 8.27 12.98
C GLU A 451 -48.85 9.76 12.92
N LYS A 452 -49.75 10.61 13.46
CA LYS A 452 -49.53 12.07 13.54
C LYS A 452 -48.28 12.40 14.37
N LEU A 453 -48.07 11.72 15.50
CA LEU A 453 -46.89 11.92 16.33
C LEU A 453 -45.61 11.47 15.58
N LEU A 454 -45.59 10.31 14.94
CA LEU A 454 -44.46 9.84 14.16
C LEU A 454 -44.08 10.81 13.04
N ARG A 455 -45.05 11.35 12.29
CA ARG A 455 -44.82 12.35 11.25
C ARG A 455 -44.19 13.64 11.79
N LYS A 456 -44.37 13.97 13.08
CA LYS A 456 -43.75 15.11 13.74
C LYS A 456 -42.31 14.85 14.17
N PHE A 457 -42.00 13.60 14.55
CA PHE A 457 -40.66 13.20 15.05
C PHE A 457 -39.69 12.69 13.98
N LEU A 458 -40.23 12.22 12.84
CA LEU A 458 -39.43 11.67 11.73
C LEU A 458 -39.26 12.66 10.56
N LYS A 459 -39.30 13.96 10.86
CA LYS A 459 -39.02 15.01 9.87
C LYS A 459 -37.53 15.32 9.80
#